data_ceba40e089faacce468122087205fda9
#
_entry.id   ceba40e089faacce468122087205fda9
#
_cell.length_a   1.000
_cell.length_b   1.000
_cell.length_c   1.000
_cell.angle_alpha   90.00
_cell.angle_beta   90.00
_cell.angle_gamma   90.00
#
_symmetry.space_group_name_H-M   'P 1'
#
loop_
_entity.id
_entity.type
_entity.pdbx_description
1 polymer ?
#
loop_
_entity_poly.entity_id
_entity_poly.type
_entity_poly.pdbx_seq_one_letter_code
_entity_poly.pdbx_strand_id
1 'polypeptide(L)'
;MKISLICISLLSVFLLVAIFFVYKQMKKVAAARREVIDTNTLLQELNGELHDSNSQLKEMNHTLSEANYIKEEYIGRYMDQCSTYLDKMDLYRRSLNKIAAAGRVEELYKAIKSSQFLEEELKEFYANFDMTFLQLFPNFVEEFNALLVEPMQPKQGELLNTELRIFALIRLGITDSTKIAQFLRYSVTTIYNYRTRVRNKALGERDEFEAKVMKIGKVEE
;
A
#
# COMPACT_ATOMS: atom_id res chain seq x y z
N MET A 1 14.60 -52.60 83.51
CA MET A 1 13.60 -52.87 82.45
C MET A 1 12.62 -51.70 82.21
N LYS A 2 11.98 -51.10 83.19
CA LYS A 2 11.00 -49.98 82.98
C LYS A 2 11.62 -48.73 82.36
N ILE A 3 12.83 -48.30 82.72
CA ILE A 3 13.53 -47.11 82.25
C ILE A 3 13.95 -47.24 80.77
N SER A 4 14.32 -48.39 80.32
CA SER A 4 14.71 -48.63 78.92
C SER A 4 13.49 -48.61 77.97
N LEU A 5 12.32 -49.00 78.42
CA LEU A 5 11.07 -48.94 77.68
C LEU A 5 10.58 -47.51 77.53
N ILE A 6 10.77 -46.62 78.59
CA ILE A 6 10.44 -45.19 78.52
C ILE A 6 11.39 -44.45 77.55
N CYS A 7 12.67 -44.78 77.55
CA CYS A 7 13.64 -44.16 76.63
C CYS A 7 13.32 -44.53 75.14
N ILE A 8 12.90 -45.75 74.87
CA ILE A 8 12.55 -46.23 73.51
C ILE A 8 11.27 -45.56 73.04
N SER A 9 10.26 -45.37 73.96
CA SER A 9 9.03 -44.65 73.59
C SER A 9 9.26 -43.16 73.33
N LEU A 10 10.13 -42.49 74.10
CA LEU A 10 10.49 -41.09 73.83
C LEU A 10 11.27 -40.94 72.52
N LEU A 11 12.18 -41.88 72.23
CA LEU A 11 12.94 -41.86 70.97
C LEU A 11 12.01 -42.09 69.75
N SER A 12 11.02 -42.99 69.87
CA SER A 12 10.04 -43.19 68.77
C SER A 12 9.14 -41.99 68.53
N VAL A 13 8.69 -41.28 69.57
CA VAL A 13 7.92 -40.05 69.43
C VAL A 13 8.76 -38.93 68.78
N PHE A 14 10.04 -38.80 69.22
CA PHE A 14 10.93 -37.83 68.60
C PHE A 14 11.14 -38.12 67.10
N LEU A 15 11.33 -39.37 66.76
CA LEU A 15 11.49 -39.79 65.37
C LEU A 15 10.24 -39.51 64.52
N LEU A 16 9.06 -39.73 65.01
CA LEU A 16 7.77 -39.40 64.38
C LEU A 16 7.62 -37.89 64.14
N VAL A 17 7.99 -37.08 65.10
CA VAL A 17 7.96 -35.61 65.01
C VAL A 17 8.98 -35.13 63.94
N ALA A 18 10.19 -35.71 63.92
CA ALA A 18 11.20 -35.38 62.92
C ALA A 18 10.71 -35.78 61.52
N ILE A 19 10.13 -36.96 61.34
CA ILE A 19 9.57 -37.42 60.05
C ILE A 19 8.46 -36.48 59.61
N PHE A 20 7.54 -36.10 60.53
CA PHE A 20 6.46 -35.14 60.22
C PHE A 20 7.01 -33.79 59.78
N PHE A 21 8.04 -33.28 60.43
CA PHE A 21 8.67 -32.01 60.08
C PHE A 21 9.30 -32.08 58.70
N VAL A 22 10.06 -33.12 58.40
CA VAL A 22 10.70 -33.37 57.10
C VAL A 22 9.62 -33.50 56.00
N TYR A 23 8.58 -34.22 56.24
CA TYR A 23 7.47 -34.36 55.31
C TYR A 23 6.79 -32.99 55.01
N LYS A 24 6.57 -32.18 56.04
CA LYS A 24 6.05 -30.83 55.88
C LYS A 24 6.94 -29.91 55.07
N GLN A 25 8.26 -29.99 55.28
CA GLN A 25 9.27 -29.23 54.50
C GLN A 25 9.30 -29.73 53.05
N MET A 26 9.31 -31.05 52.84
CA MET A 26 9.28 -31.60 51.47
C MET A 26 8.04 -31.15 50.70
N LYS A 27 6.88 -31.09 51.33
CA LYS A 27 5.65 -30.61 50.70
C LYS A 27 5.72 -29.13 50.30
N LYS A 28 6.34 -28.27 51.16
CA LYS A 28 6.58 -26.87 50.85
C LYS A 28 7.54 -26.71 49.67
N VAL A 29 8.66 -27.46 49.68
CA VAL A 29 9.63 -27.40 48.58
C VAL A 29 9.03 -27.91 47.28
N ALA A 30 8.22 -28.97 47.34
CA ALA A 30 7.53 -29.48 46.15
C ALA A 30 6.52 -28.47 45.57
N ALA A 31 5.80 -27.73 46.42
CA ALA A 31 4.89 -26.66 45.99
C ALA A 31 5.64 -25.49 45.35
N ALA A 32 6.68 -24.98 45.99
CA ALA A 32 7.54 -23.94 45.44
C ALA A 32 8.18 -24.35 44.09
N ARG A 33 8.63 -25.60 43.97
CA ARG A 33 9.19 -26.11 42.73
C ARG A 33 8.16 -26.15 41.59
N ARG A 34 6.91 -26.51 41.87
CA ARG A 34 5.82 -26.45 40.86
C ARG A 34 5.60 -25.02 40.39
N GLU A 35 5.47 -24.08 41.32
CA GLU A 35 5.28 -22.67 40.98
C GLU A 35 6.42 -22.12 40.10
N VAL A 36 7.68 -22.47 40.40
CA VAL A 36 8.83 -22.08 39.56
C VAL A 36 8.73 -22.73 38.16
N ILE A 37 8.34 -24.00 38.08
CA ILE A 37 8.19 -24.66 36.78
C ILE A 37 7.07 -23.99 35.96
N ASP A 38 5.91 -23.74 36.57
CA ASP A 38 4.76 -23.11 35.90
C ASP A 38 5.11 -21.67 35.43
N THR A 39 5.84 -20.92 36.25
CA THR A 39 6.33 -19.58 35.91
C THR A 39 7.33 -19.62 34.76
N ASN A 40 8.27 -20.60 34.77
CA ASN A 40 9.26 -20.75 33.68
C ASN A 40 8.59 -21.14 32.37
N THR A 41 7.56 -22.02 32.39
CA THR A 41 6.82 -22.35 31.16
C THR A 41 6.10 -21.14 30.59
N LEU A 42 5.45 -20.36 31.44
CA LEU A 42 4.80 -19.12 31.03
C LEU A 42 5.80 -18.07 30.45
N LEU A 43 6.96 -17.95 31.09
CA LEU A 43 8.02 -17.06 30.59
C LEU A 43 8.55 -17.50 29.21
N GLN A 44 8.67 -18.82 28.97
CA GLN A 44 9.09 -19.33 27.67
C GLN A 44 8.04 -19.06 26.59
N GLU A 45 6.76 -19.23 26.91
CA GLU A 45 5.65 -18.94 26.00
C GLU A 45 5.61 -17.43 25.62
N LEU A 46 5.66 -16.56 26.64
CA LEU A 46 5.70 -15.10 26.43
C LEU A 46 6.94 -14.64 25.63
N ASN A 47 8.11 -15.27 25.87
CA ASN A 47 9.31 -14.97 25.09
C ASN A 47 9.15 -15.42 23.62
N GLY A 48 8.46 -16.52 23.37
CA GLY A 48 8.11 -16.96 22.02
C GLY A 48 7.23 -15.96 21.30
N GLU A 49 6.10 -15.57 21.94
CA GLU A 49 5.18 -14.57 21.38
C GLU A 49 5.86 -13.20 21.14
N LEU A 50 6.72 -12.77 22.06
CA LEU A 50 7.49 -11.55 21.92
C LEU A 50 8.47 -11.61 20.74
N HIS A 51 9.12 -12.75 20.55
CA HIS A 51 10.05 -12.97 19.43
C HIS A 51 9.30 -12.91 18.08
N ASP A 52 8.16 -13.58 17.98
CA ASP A 52 7.33 -13.58 16.78
C ASP A 52 6.78 -12.18 16.47
N SER A 53 6.28 -11.47 17.49
CA SER A 53 5.82 -10.09 17.33
C SER A 53 6.94 -9.14 16.89
N ASN A 54 8.15 -9.28 17.44
CA ASN A 54 9.31 -8.49 17.01
C ASN A 54 9.73 -8.79 15.57
N SER A 55 9.61 -10.04 15.14
CA SER A 55 9.90 -10.44 13.75
C SER A 55 8.91 -9.80 12.78
N GLN A 56 7.61 -9.87 13.09
CA GLN A 56 6.56 -9.21 12.31
C GLN A 56 6.74 -7.69 12.26
N LEU A 57 7.09 -7.05 13.39
CA LEU A 57 7.36 -5.61 13.44
C LEU A 57 8.56 -5.22 12.56
N LYS A 58 9.61 -6.03 12.52
CA LYS A 58 10.77 -5.78 11.65
C LYS A 58 10.38 -5.88 10.17
N GLU A 59 9.61 -6.88 9.80
CA GLU A 59 9.13 -7.07 8.43
C GLU A 59 8.22 -5.91 7.99
N MET A 60 7.25 -5.53 8.87
CA MET A 60 6.40 -4.37 8.61
C MET A 60 7.19 -3.06 8.47
N ASN A 61 8.20 -2.83 9.32
CA ASN A 61 9.04 -1.65 9.23
C ASN A 61 9.87 -1.63 7.94
N HIS A 62 10.36 -2.79 7.49
CA HIS A 62 11.07 -2.90 6.22
C HIS A 62 10.14 -2.53 5.05
N THR A 63 8.97 -3.15 4.99
CA THR A 63 7.95 -2.88 3.95
C THR A 63 7.51 -1.41 3.94
N LEU A 64 7.31 -0.83 5.12
CA LEU A 64 6.95 0.59 5.26
C LEU A 64 8.08 1.51 4.77
N SER A 65 9.33 1.18 5.08
CA SER A 65 10.51 1.93 4.62
C SER A 65 10.64 1.90 3.10
N GLU A 66 10.44 0.73 2.48
CA GLU A 66 10.45 0.58 1.02
C GLU A 66 9.30 1.39 0.37
N ALA A 67 8.10 1.31 0.94
CA ALA A 67 6.96 2.09 0.44
C ALA A 67 7.19 3.60 0.56
N ASN A 68 7.81 4.07 1.65
CA ASN A 68 8.16 5.47 1.81
C ASN A 68 9.25 5.92 0.83
N TYR A 69 10.27 5.10 0.60
CA TYR A 69 11.31 5.39 -0.40
C TYR A 69 10.71 5.54 -1.80
N ILE A 70 9.87 4.61 -2.21
CA ILE A 70 9.15 4.68 -3.49
C ILE A 70 8.33 5.97 -3.59
N LYS A 71 7.58 6.30 -2.53
CA LYS A 71 6.78 7.53 -2.46
C LYS A 71 7.64 8.79 -2.60
N GLU A 72 8.79 8.87 -1.94
CA GLU A 72 9.70 10.01 -2.03
C GLU A 72 10.27 10.16 -3.45
N GLU A 73 10.64 9.06 -4.09
CA GLU A 73 11.10 9.06 -5.48
C GLU A 73 10.02 9.60 -6.43
N TYR A 74 8.76 9.18 -6.26
CA TYR A 74 7.65 9.69 -7.06
C TYR A 74 7.38 11.18 -6.83
N ILE A 75 7.46 11.65 -5.58
CA ILE A 75 7.32 13.08 -5.27
C ILE A 75 8.43 13.87 -5.96
N GLY A 76 9.68 13.40 -5.92
CA GLY A 76 10.81 14.03 -6.59
C GLY A 76 10.58 14.15 -8.11
N ARG A 77 10.23 13.04 -8.76
CA ARG A 77 9.91 13.02 -10.20
C ARG A 77 8.75 13.94 -10.56
N TYR A 78 7.70 14.00 -9.73
CA TYR A 78 6.57 14.89 -9.94
C TYR A 78 6.98 16.37 -9.84
N MET A 79 7.84 16.73 -8.89
CA MET A 79 8.36 18.10 -8.76
C MET A 79 9.22 18.50 -9.94
N ASP A 80 10.09 17.61 -10.44
CA ASP A 80 10.88 17.84 -11.66
C ASP A 80 9.97 18.05 -12.87
N GLN A 81 8.92 17.26 -13.01
CA GLN A 81 7.95 17.41 -14.07
C GLN A 81 7.21 18.75 -13.98
N CYS A 82 6.78 19.17 -12.79
CA CYS A 82 6.19 20.48 -12.58
C CYS A 82 7.13 21.62 -12.96
N SER A 83 8.42 21.54 -12.59
CA SER A 83 9.44 22.52 -12.97
C SER A 83 9.59 22.59 -14.48
N THR A 84 9.68 21.45 -15.15
CA THR A 84 9.77 21.36 -16.62
C THR A 84 8.55 22.04 -17.29
N TYR A 85 7.33 21.85 -16.77
CA TYR A 85 6.15 22.52 -17.30
C TYR A 85 6.21 24.03 -17.12
N LEU A 86 6.70 24.53 -15.99
CA LEU A 86 6.87 25.97 -15.76
C LEU A 86 7.87 26.56 -16.75
N ASP A 87 8.99 25.89 -17.01
CA ASP A 87 9.98 26.31 -17.99
C ASP A 87 9.40 26.35 -19.42
N LYS A 88 8.65 25.32 -19.81
CA LYS A 88 7.98 25.28 -21.12
C LYS A 88 6.95 26.41 -21.27
N MET A 89 6.17 26.70 -20.24
CA MET A 89 5.23 27.82 -20.21
C MET A 89 5.97 29.18 -20.37
N ASP A 90 7.10 29.35 -19.67
CA ASP A 90 7.89 30.58 -19.79
C ASP A 90 8.52 30.73 -21.18
N LEU A 91 9.02 29.66 -21.75
CA LEU A 91 9.51 29.65 -23.14
C LEU A 91 8.41 30.02 -24.14
N TYR A 92 7.22 29.45 -23.99
CA TYR A 92 6.08 29.79 -24.84
C TYR A 92 5.68 31.26 -24.67
N ARG A 93 5.60 31.77 -23.46
CA ARG A 93 5.36 33.19 -23.16
C ARG A 93 6.40 34.11 -23.81
N ARG A 94 7.70 33.74 -23.71
CA ARG A 94 8.79 34.51 -24.33
C ARG A 94 8.69 34.51 -25.84
N SER A 95 8.27 33.39 -26.47
CA SER A 95 8.08 33.32 -27.92
C SER A 95 6.98 34.26 -28.40
N LEU A 96 5.83 34.28 -27.69
CA LEU A 96 4.74 35.20 -27.99
C LEU A 96 5.17 36.66 -27.83
N ASN A 97 5.88 37.01 -26.76
CA ASN A 97 6.40 38.36 -26.53
C ASN A 97 7.37 38.80 -27.64
N LYS A 98 8.21 37.89 -28.15
CA LYS A 98 9.11 38.18 -29.27
C LYS A 98 8.35 38.47 -30.56
N ILE A 99 7.27 37.77 -30.85
CA ILE A 99 6.40 37.99 -32.01
C ILE A 99 5.69 39.36 -31.86
N ALA A 100 5.17 39.64 -30.65
CA ALA A 100 4.49 40.89 -30.34
C ALA A 100 5.42 42.12 -30.48
N ALA A 101 6.66 42.02 -29.91
CA ALA A 101 7.64 43.11 -29.97
C ALA A 101 8.13 43.36 -31.41
N ALA A 102 8.09 42.37 -32.29
CA ALA A 102 8.39 42.53 -33.72
C ALA A 102 7.22 43.15 -34.53
N GLY A 103 6.07 43.48 -33.88
CA GLY A 103 4.90 44.05 -34.55
C GLY A 103 4.15 43.08 -35.49
N ARG A 104 4.44 41.78 -35.40
CA ARG A 104 3.87 40.73 -36.29
C ARG A 104 2.50 40.27 -35.75
N VAL A 105 1.49 41.16 -35.84
CA VAL A 105 0.17 40.96 -35.23
C VAL A 105 -0.53 39.71 -35.77
N GLU A 106 -0.45 39.46 -37.07
CA GLU A 106 -1.09 38.30 -37.71
C GLU A 106 -0.48 36.99 -37.27
N GLU A 107 0.86 36.93 -37.10
CA GLU A 107 1.57 35.73 -36.59
C GLU A 107 1.26 35.51 -35.11
N LEU A 108 1.18 36.58 -34.32
CA LEU A 108 0.78 36.52 -32.91
C LEU A 108 -0.61 35.94 -32.76
N TYR A 109 -1.55 36.43 -33.57
CA TYR A 109 -2.94 35.94 -33.58
C TYR A 109 -2.98 34.44 -33.93
N LYS A 110 -2.25 34.00 -34.96
CA LYS A 110 -2.15 32.58 -35.34
C LYS A 110 -1.52 31.72 -34.24
N ALA A 111 -0.46 32.20 -33.60
CA ALA A 111 0.22 31.49 -32.52
C ALA A 111 -0.69 31.28 -31.30
N ILE A 112 -1.42 32.34 -30.88
CA ILE A 112 -2.35 32.27 -29.74
C ILE A 112 -3.55 31.35 -30.06
N LYS A 113 -4.02 31.34 -31.31
CA LYS A 113 -5.18 30.54 -31.74
C LYS A 113 -4.83 29.06 -32.01
N SER A 114 -3.55 28.75 -32.17
CA SER A 114 -3.07 27.39 -32.41
C SER A 114 -3.20 26.53 -31.14
N SER A 115 -3.79 25.35 -31.27
CA SER A 115 -3.81 24.33 -30.22
C SER A 115 -2.56 23.44 -30.22
N GLN A 116 -1.68 23.59 -31.20
CA GLN A 116 -0.56 22.69 -31.44
C GLN A 116 0.34 22.53 -30.20
N PHE A 117 0.72 23.64 -29.57
CA PHE A 117 1.55 23.57 -28.34
C PHE A 117 0.85 22.77 -27.24
N LEU A 118 -0.45 23.00 -27.01
CA LEU A 118 -1.20 22.28 -25.99
C LEU A 118 -1.36 20.80 -26.34
N GLU A 119 -1.56 20.46 -27.61
CA GLU A 119 -1.71 19.07 -28.07
C GLU A 119 -0.41 18.28 -27.90
N GLU A 120 0.75 18.90 -28.23
CA GLU A 120 2.07 18.31 -28.03
C GLU A 120 2.36 18.07 -26.56
N GLU A 121 2.10 19.05 -25.69
CA GLU A 121 2.29 18.94 -24.24
C GLU A 121 1.36 17.89 -23.61
N LEU A 122 0.10 17.81 -24.07
CA LEU A 122 -0.83 16.77 -23.57
C LEU A 122 -0.39 15.36 -23.99
N LYS A 123 0.14 15.21 -25.19
CA LYS A 123 0.67 13.92 -25.66
C LYS A 123 1.83 13.45 -24.78
N GLU A 124 2.77 14.35 -24.49
CA GLU A 124 3.90 14.05 -23.62
C GLU A 124 3.45 13.77 -22.17
N PHE A 125 2.52 14.56 -21.67
CA PHE A 125 1.94 14.37 -20.33
C PHE A 125 1.31 12.98 -20.18
N TYR A 126 0.49 12.56 -21.15
CA TYR A 126 -0.14 11.22 -21.08
C TYR A 126 0.87 10.10 -21.25
N ALA A 127 1.90 10.26 -22.09
CA ALA A 127 2.95 9.27 -22.23
C ALA A 127 3.73 9.08 -20.93
N ASN A 128 4.06 10.18 -20.25
CA ASN A 128 4.73 10.16 -18.95
C ASN A 128 3.83 9.54 -17.86
N PHE A 129 2.55 9.88 -17.84
CA PHE A 129 1.58 9.27 -16.93
C PHE A 129 1.50 7.76 -17.15
N ASP A 130 1.29 7.31 -18.38
CA ASP A 130 1.15 5.90 -18.73
C ASP A 130 2.39 5.09 -18.30
N MET A 131 3.59 5.61 -18.61
CA MET A 131 4.86 4.97 -18.26
C MET A 131 5.02 4.86 -16.75
N THR A 132 4.80 5.96 -16.02
CA THR A 132 4.94 6.00 -14.57
C THR A 132 3.90 5.09 -13.90
N PHE A 133 2.67 5.10 -14.38
CA PHE A 133 1.61 4.25 -13.87
C PHE A 133 1.90 2.75 -14.07
N LEU A 134 2.36 2.36 -15.26
CA LEU A 134 2.70 0.97 -15.55
C LEU A 134 3.99 0.49 -14.87
N GLN A 135 4.89 1.41 -14.48
CA GLN A 135 5.99 1.06 -13.58
C GLN A 135 5.49 0.68 -12.18
N LEU A 136 4.45 1.37 -11.68
CA LEU A 136 3.80 1.05 -10.39
C LEU A 136 2.93 -0.21 -10.45
N PHE A 137 2.25 -0.41 -11.57
CA PHE A 137 1.30 -1.49 -11.78
C PHE A 137 1.58 -2.22 -13.10
N PRO A 138 2.66 -3.03 -13.16
CA PRO A 138 3.11 -3.65 -14.43
C PRO A 138 2.04 -4.54 -15.08
N ASN A 139 1.25 -5.24 -14.28
CA ASN A 139 0.23 -6.18 -14.73
C ASN A 139 -1.17 -5.54 -14.87
N PHE A 140 -1.28 -4.21 -14.72
CA PHE A 140 -2.58 -3.53 -14.69
C PHE A 140 -3.47 -3.87 -15.88
N VAL A 141 -2.93 -3.82 -17.11
CA VAL A 141 -3.71 -4.06 -18.34
C VAL A 141 -4.22 -5.50 -18.39
N GLU A 142 -3.40 -6.45 -17.98
CA GLU A 142 -3.74 -7.88 -17.94
C GLU A 142 -4.83 -8.15 -16.89
N GLU A 143 -4.61 -7.70 -15.63
CA GLU A 143 -5.57 -7.89 -14.54
C GLU A 143 -6.88 -7.13 -14.81
N PHE A 144 -6.82 -5.93 -15.40
CA PHE A 144 -7.99 -5.19 -15.80
C PHE A 144 -8.81 -5.93 -16.87
N ASN A 145 -8.14 -6.49 -17.86
CA ASN A 145 -8.79 -7.26 -18.92
C ASN A 145 -9.40 -8.58 -18.40
N ALA A 146 -8.83 -9.17 -17.36
CA ALA A 146 -9.42 -10.34 -16.69
C ALA A 146 -10.77 -10.03 -16.02
N LEU A 147 -11.09 -8.76 -15.78
CA LEU A 147 -12.38 -8.31 -15.26
C LEU A 147 -13.43 -8.05 -16.34
N LEU A 148 -13.09 -8.18 -17.62
CA LEU A 148 -13.94 -7.86 -18.76
C LEU A 148 -14.30 -9.07 -19.60
N VAL A 149 -15.51 -9.07 -20.16
CA VAL A 149 -15.95 -10.08 -21.15
C VAL A 149 -15.15 -9.97 -22.44
N GLU A 150 -14.85 -8.73 -22.87
CA GLU A 150 -14.06 -8.43 -24.06
C GLU A 150 -12.82 -7.62 -23.65
N PRO A 151 -11.60 -8.14 -23.89
CA PRO A 151 -10.38 -7.42 -23.59
C PRO A 151 -10.27 -6.09 -24.34
N MET A 152 -9.73 -5.09 -23.68
CA MET A 152 -9.43 -3.78 -24.25
C MET A 152 -7.94 -3.69 -24.56
N GLN A 153 -7.62 -3.35 -25.81
CA GLN A 153 -6.23 -3.18 -26.23
C GLN A 153 -5.93 -1.70 -26.51
N PRO A 154 -4.80 -1.17 -26.05
CA PRO A 154 -4.32 0.13 -26.50
C PRO A 154 -4.09 0.11 -28.02
N LYS A 155 -4.16 1.28 -28.66
CA LYS A 155 -3.78 1.40 -30.06
C LYS A 155 -2.28 1.20 -30.23
N GLN A 156 -1.86 0.82 -31.43
CA GLN A 156 -0.44 0.65 -31.75
C GLN A 156 0.34 1.96 -31.44
N GLY A 157 1.35 1.87 -30.58
CA GLY A 157 2.16 3.01 -30.14
C GLY A 157 1.66 3.75 -28.91
N GLU A 158 0.51 3.34 -28.32
CA GLU A 158 0.02 3.84 -27.04
C GLU A 158 0.21 2.77 -25.95
N LEU A 159 0.60 3.19 -24.74
CA LEU A 159 0.69 2.29 -23.59
C LEU A 159 -0.68 2.07 -22.96
N LEU A 160 -1.49 3.13 -22.83
CA LEU A 160 -2.87 3.09 -22.36
C LEU A 160 -3.76 3.89 -23.33
N ASN A 161 -4.98 3.42 -23.57
CA ASN A 161 -6.02 4.20 -24.23
C ASN A 161 -6.78 5.06 -23.20
N THR A 162 -7.73 5.89 -23.68
CA THR A 162 -8.52 6.78 -22.80
C THR A 162 -9.30 6.01 -21.72
N GLU A 163 -9.90 4.89 -22.06
CA GLU A 163 -10.62 4.06 -21.11
C GLU A 163 -9.70 3.50 -20.02
N LEU A 164 -8.58 2.94 -20.40
CA LEU A 164 -7.58 2.42 -19.46
C LEU A 164 -7.02 3.53 -18.56
N ARG A 165 -6.77 4.74 -19.08
CA ARG A 165 -6.34 5.89 -18.26
C ARG A 165 -7.41 6.29 -17.24
N ILE A 166 -8.69 6.27 -17.58
CA ILE A 166 -9.79 6.52 -16.64
C ILE A 166 -9.70 5.54 -15.46
N PHE A 167 -9.57 4.24 -15.75
CA PHE A 167 -9.51 3.23 -14.71
C PHE A 167 -8.16 3.15 -14.00
N ALA A 168 -7.06 3.58 -14.63
CA ALA A 168 -5.78 3.84 -13.98
C ALA A 168 -5.89 4.94 -12.92
N LEU A 169 -6.60 6.04 -13.23
CA LEU A 169 -6.88 7.10 -12.25
C LEU A 169 -7.76 6.60 -11.09
N ILE A 170 -8.78 5.77 -11.39
CA ILE A 170 -9.61 5.13 -10.35
C ILE A 170 -8.75 4.21 -9.49
N ARG A 171 -7.84 3.43 -10.08
CA ARG A 171 -6.88 2.59 -9.33
C ARG A 171 -6.01 3.41 -8.38
N LEU A 172 -5.62 4.62 -8.77
CA LEU A 172 -4.88 5.56 -7.91
C LEU A 172 -5.78 6.26 -6.85
N GLY A 173 -7.08 5.93 -6.77
CA GLY A 173 -8.02 6.50 -5.82
C GLY A 173 -8.70 7.79 -6.31
N ILE A 174 -8.48 8.22 -7.54
CA ILE A 174 -9.15 9.37 -8.15
C ILE A 174 -10.47 8.90 -8.78
N THR A 175 -11.53 8.81 -7.98
CA THR A 175 -12.84 8.28 -8.40
C THR A 175 -13.83 9.36 -8.87
N ASP A 176 -13.55 10.61 -8.56
CA ASP A 176 -14.38 11.76 -8.95
C ASP A 176 -14.30 12.02 -10.45
N SER A 177 -15.45 11.93 -11.15
CA SER A 177 -15.52 12.13 -12.60
C SER A 177 -15.13 13.53 -13.05
N THR A 178 -15.32 14.56 -12.21
CA THR A 178 -14.90 15.94 -12.51
C THR A 178 -13.38 16.04 -12.53
N LYS A 179 -12.71 15.45 -11.53
CA LYS A 179 -11.25 15.40 -11.47
C LYS A 179 -10.65 14.64 -12.64
N ILE A 180 -11.25 13.46 -12.98
CA ILE A 180 -10.84 12.66 -14.14
C ILE A 180 -11.03 13.45 -15.44
N ALA A 181 -12.16 14.16 -15.60
CA ALA A 181 -12.44 15.00 -16.76
C ALA A 181 -11.42 16.15 -16.90
N GLN A 182 -11.05 16.80 -15.81
CA GLN A 182 -10.01 17.82 -15.78
C GLN A 182 -8.65 17.25 -16.20
N PHE A 183 -8.27 16.10 -15.66
CA PHE A 183 -7.00 15.43 -15.97
C PHE A 183 -6.91 15.05 -17.45
N LEU A 184 -7.96 14.41 -17.98
CA LEU A 184 -8.00 13.91 -19.37
C LEU A 184 -8.46 14.95 -20.39
N ARG A 185 -8.79 16.17 -19.97
CA ARG A 185 -9.29 17.26 -20.83
C ARG A 185 -10.56 16.87 -21.62
N TYR A 186 -11.41 16.07 -21.00
CA TYR A 186 -12.73 15.73 -21.52
C TYR A 186 -13.85 16.39 -20.74
N SER A 187 -15.09 16.37 -21.30
CA SER A 187 -16.27 16.74 -20.55
C SER A 187 -16.59 15.68 -19.48
N VAL A 188 -17.22 16.09 -18.38
CA VAL A 188 -17.67 15.17 -17.33
C VAL A 188 -18.63 14.13 -17.89
N THR A 189 -19.51 14.53 -18.80
CA THR A 189 -20.44 13.63 -19.50
C THR A 189 -19.69 12.58 -20.31
N THR A 190 -18.60 12.95 -20.99
CA THR A 190 -17.76 12.02 -21.72
C THR A 190 -17.15 10.95 -20.81
N ILE A 191 -16.65 11.37 -19.63
CA ILE A 191 -16.12 10.42 -18.64
C ILE A 191 -17.20 9.46 -18.14
N TYR A 192 -18.40 9.95 -17.83
CA TYR A 192 -19.52 9.08 -17.44
C TYR A 192 -19.87 8.06 -18.53
N ASN A 193 -19.86 8.46 -19.80
CA ASN A 193 -20.13 7.56 -20.91
C ASN A 193 -19.06 6.47 -21.04
N TYR A 194 -17.77 6.81 -20.92
CA TYR A 194 -16.66 5.85 -20.90
C TYR A 194 -16.80 4.86 -19.74
N ARG A 195 -16.98 5.36 -18.50
CA ARG A 195 -17.14 4.52 -17.31
C ARG A 195 -18.32 3.55 -17.46
N THR A 196 -19.46 4.05 -17.92
CA THR A 196 -20.66 3.23 -18.13
C THR A 196 -20.45 2.16 -19.19
N ARG A 197 -19.82 2.54 -20.33
CA ARG A 197 -19.52 1.58 -21.41
C ARG A 197 -18.62 0.45 -20.96
N VAL A 198 -17.58 0.75 -20.19
CA VAL A 198 -16.66 -0.27 -19.69
C VAL A 198 -17.32 -1.13 -18.61
N ARG A 199 -18.04 -0.53 -17.65
CA ARG A 199 -18.79 -1.30 -16.65
C ARG A 199 -19.83 -2.25 -17.25
N ASN A 200 -20.41 -1.91 -18.42
CA ASN A 200 -21.32 -2.80 -19.13
C ASN A 200 -20.63 -4.04 -19.73
N LYS A 201 -19.30 -4.03 -19.84
CA LYS A 201 -18.49 -5.16 -20.30
C LYS A 201 -17.87 -5.94 -19.14
N ALA A 202 -18.19 -5.60 -17.88
CA ALA A 202 -17.64 -6.27 -16.70
C ALA A 202 -18.10 -7.73 -16.61
N LEU A 203 -17.18 -8.60 -16.19
CA LEU A 203 -17.49 -9.96 -15.73
C LEU A 203 -18.06 -9.86 -14.30
N GLY A 204 -19.33 -10.27 -14.12
CA GLY A 204 -20.02 -10.25 -12.83
C GLY A 204 -20.73 -8.92 -12.54
N GLU A 205 -20.87 -8.58 -11.25
CA GLU A 205 -21.67 -7.45 -10.81
C GLU A 205 -21.06 -6.11 -11.24
N ARG A 206 -21.85 -5.36 -12.01
CA ARG A 206 -21.46 -4.09 -12.62
C ARG A 206 -21.07 -3.02 -11.58
N ASP A 207 -21.75 -3.02 -10.43
CA ASP A 207 -21.53 -2.01 -9.39
C ASP A 207 -20.27 -2.29 -8.57
N GLU A 208 -19.78 -3.54 -8.56
CA GLU A 208 -18.53 -3.93 -7.92
C GLU A 208 -17.29 -3.73 -8.80
N PHE A 209 -17.46 -3.44 -10.08
CA PHE A 209 -16.37 -3.41 -11.06
C PHE A 209 -15.26 -2.44 -10.65
N GLU A 210 -15.60 -1.20 -10.30
CA GLU A 210 -14.61 -0.19 -9.90
C GLU A 210 -13.92 -0.56 -8.57
N ALA A 211 -14.64 -1.21 -7.65
CA ALA A 211 -14.05 -1.72 -6.41
C ALA A 211 -13.02 -2.84 -6.69
N LYS A 212 -13.28 -3.69 -7.69
CA LYS A 212 -12.32 -4.71 -8.15
C LYS A 212 -11.10 -4.06 -8.81
N VAL A 213 -11.31 -3.05 -9.66
CA VAL A 213 -10.21 -2.28 -10.27
C VAL A 213 -9.31 -1.64 -9.20
N MET A 214 -9.87 -1.11 -8.12
CA MET A 214 -9.10 -0.52 -7.01
C MET A 214 -8.24 -1.53 -6.25
N LYS A 215 -8.46 -2.83 -6.43
CA LYS A 215 -7.66 -3.91 -5.82
C LYS A 215 -6.54 -4.44 -6.71
N ILE A 216 -6.52 -4.12 -8.01
CA ILE A 216 -5.49 -4.56 -8.96
C ILE A 216 -4.09 -4.29 -8.40
N GLY A 217 -3.20 -5.29 -8.40
CA GLY A 217 -1.84 -5.18 -7.89
C GLY A 217 -1.74 -4.95 -6.37
N LYS A 218 -2.81 -5.20 -5.59
CA LYS A 218 -2.71 -5.37 -4.13
C LYS A 218 -2.48 -6.84 -3.83
N VAL A 219 -1.49 -7.12 -3.00
CA VAL A 219 -1.31 -8.47 -2.44
C VAL A 219 -2.55 -8.74 -1.58
N GLU A 220 -3.32 -9.78 -1.91
CA GLU A 220 -4.40 -10.25 -1.04
C GLU A 220 -3.76 -10.77 0.25
N GLU A 221 -4.18 -10.22 1.40
CA GLU A 221 -3.85 -10.70 2.73
C GLU A 221 -4.53 -12.03 3.03
#